data_d0bd82f19b68c4cbe980363489125c05
#
_entry.id   d0bd82f19b68c4cbe980363489125c05
#
_cell.length_a   1.000
_cell.length_b   1.000
_cell.length_c   1.000
_cell.angle_alpha   90.00
_cell.angle_beta   90.00
_cell.angle_gamma   90.00
#
_symmetry.space_group_name_H-M   'P 1'
#
loop_
_entity.id
_entity.type
_entity.pdbx_description
1 polymer ?
#
loop_
_entity_poly.entity_id
_entity_poly.type
_entity_poly.pdbx_seq_one_letter_code
_entity_poly.pdbx_strand_id
1 'polypeptide(L)'
;KFQVGLKLRNDFVSAGYKTLYISSRREGVLFGARIFPEFLFENGMSFSEKIYGINHYIEKLCREEQPDVVLISVPGETMELSQKHKLDFGYLASIVFSAIKPDVSILNLYNLKYTDEFLEEQKSYCKYRFGAVPDLFYATYTGIVESSLQEAWIQYYHGDKIYDDLLTKNKLFNEADVMNGLFFERVMEILEEYGSLDFM
;
A
#
# COMPACT_ATOMS: atom_id res chain seq x y z
N LYS A 1 5.52 4.34 -2.58
CA LYS A 1 4.21 3.68 -2.79
C LYS A 1 3.82 3.65 -4.26
N PHE A 2 3.70 4.79 -4.94
CA PHE A 2 3.28 4.86 -6.35
C PHE A 2 4.25 4.13 -7.31
N GLN A 3 5.55 4.34 -7.18
CA GLN A 3 6.57 3.66 -7.99
C GLN A 3 6.54 2.14 -7.83
N VAL A 4 6.40 1.66 -6.60
CA VAL A 4 6.27 0.22 -6.32
C VAL A 4 5.02 -0.36 -6.98
N GLY A 5 3.88 0.33 -6.87
CA GLY A 5 2.64 -0.10 -7.52
C GLY A 5 2.78 -0.19 -9.05
N LEU A 6 3.43 0.80 -9.67
CA LEU A 6 3.69 0.76 -11.12
C LEU A 6 4.63 -0.37 -11.52
N LYS A 7 5.69 -0.60 -10.74
CA LYS A 7 6.63 -1.69 -11.03
C LYS A 7 5.95 -3.06 -10.89
N LEU A 8 5.24 -3.30 -9.79
CA LEU A 8 4.48 -4.55 -9.59
C LEU A 8 3.46 -4.76 -10.72
N ARG A 9 2.71 -3.71 -11.12
CA ARG A 9 1.81 -3.81 -12.28
C ARG A 9 2.55 -4.29 -13.52
N ASN A 10 3.71 -3.70 -13.81
CA ASN A 10 4.49 -4.07 -14.99
C ASN A 10 5.03 -5.51 -14.89
N ASP A 11 5.40 -5.95 -13.69
CA ASP A 11 5.87 -7.31 -13.45
C ASP A 11 4.75 -8.33 -13.67
N PHE A 12 3.55 -8.09 -13.13
CA PHE A 12 2.37 -8.92 -13.40
C PHE A 12 2.03 -8.98 -14.88
N VAL A 13 2.01 -7.82 -15.57
CA VAL A 13 1.76 -7.77 -17.02
C VAL A 13 2.82 -8.54 -17.80
N SER A 14 4.10 -8.42 -17.41
CA SER A 14 5.21 -9.15 -18.05
C SER A 14 5.13 -10.67 -17.80
N ALA A 15 4.56 -11.07 -16.67
CA ALA A 15 4.28 -12.46 -16.34
C ALA A 15 3.01 -13.01 -17.03
N GLY A 16 2.29 -12.18 -17.82
CA GLY A 16 1.12 -12.57 -18.60
C GLY A 16 -0.22 -12.33 -17.93
N TYR A 17 -0.26 -11.73 -16.74
CA TYR A 17 -1.50 -11.45 -16.02
C TYR A 17 -2.17 -10.17 -16.51
N LYS A 18 -3.47 -10.22 -16.72
CA LYS A 18 -4.29 -9.02 -16.96
C LYS A 18 -4.47 -8.26 -15.65
N THR A 19 -3.80 -7.14 -15.52
CA THR A 19 -3.68 -6.41 -14.27
C THR A 19 -4.46 -5.11 -14.28
N LEU A 20 -5.43 -4.98 -13.38
CA LEU A 20 -6.10 -3.71 -13.07
C LEU A 20 -5.31 -3.01 -11.95
N TYR A 21 -4.82 -1.80 -12.22
CA TYR A 21 -4.15 -0.99 -11.20
C TYR A 21 -5.00 0.23 -10.83
N ILE A 22 -5.34 0.36 -9.55
CA ILE A 22 -6.05 1.51 -8.97
C ILE A 22 -5.06 2.35 -8.18
N SER A 23 -4.82 3.57 -8.64
CA SER A 23 -3.81 4.48 -8.07
C SER A 23 -4.45 5.58 -7.24
N SER A 24 -3.77 5.93 -6.13
CA SER A 24 -4.10 7.12 -5.34
C SER A 24 -3.61 8.44 -5.98
N ARG A 25 -2.80 8.36 -7.02
CA ARG A 25 -2.26 9.52 -7.74
C ARG A 25 -2.89 9.66 -9.11
N ARG A 26 -3.28 10.89 -9.47
CA ARG A 26 -3.89 11.20 -10.78
C ARG A 26 -2.93 10.91 -11.95
N GLU A 27 -1.64 11.09 -11.75
CA GLU A 27 -0.60 10.79 -12.73
C GLU A 27 -0.59 9.32 -13.16
N GLY A 28 -1.16 8.44 -12.34
CA GLY A 28 -1.33 7.02 -12.65
C GLY A 28 -2.06 6.76 -13.96
N VAL A 29 -2.96 7.66 -14.37
CA VAL A 29 -3.70 7.57 -15.65
C VAL A 29 -2.75 7.52 -16.85
N LEU A 30 -1.65 8.25 -16.83
CA LEU A 30 -0.63 8.25 -17.88
C LEU A 30 0.03 6.87 -18.08
N PHE A 31 -0.06 6.02 -17.06
CA PHE A 31 0.48 4.67 -17.04
C PHE A 31 -0.63 3.60 -17.09
N GLY A 32 -1.86 3.99 -17.46
CA GLY A 32 -3.00 3.08 -17.60
C GLY A 32 -3.63 2.63 -16.26
N ALA A 33 -3.35 3.33 -15.16
CA ALA A 33 -4.05 3.08 -13.91
C ALA A 33 -5.44 3.73 -13.91
N ARG A 34 -6.38 3.14 -13.17
CA ARG A 34 -7.60 3.80 -12.73
C ARG A 34 -7.31 4.63 -11.50
N ILE A 35 -8.06 5.70 -11.29
CA ILE A 35 -7.94 6.54 -10.09
C ILE A 35 -9.12 6.30 -9.15
N PHE A 36 -8.91 6.52 -7.88
CA PHE A 36 -10.02 6.49 -6.93
C PHE A 36 -11.06 7.55 -7.27
N PRO A 37 -12.35 7.25 -7.08
CA PRO A 37 -13.43 8.19 -7.34
C PRO A 37 -13.37 9.37 -6.37
N GLU A 38 -13.81 10.55 -6.84
CA GLU A 38 -13.70 11.82 -6.09
C GLU A 38 -14.48 11.78 -4.77
N PHE A 39 -15.61 11.09 -4.72
CA PHE A 39 -16.41 11.00 -3.49
C PHE A 39 -15.64 10.44 -2.29
N LEU A 40 -14.59 9.66 -2.53
CA LEU A 40 -13.73 9.15 -1.45
C LEU A 40 -13.09 10.28 -0.63
N PHE A 41 -12.75 11.38 -1.30
CA PHE A 41 -12.04 12.53 -0.74
C PHE A 41 -12.99 13.67 -0.30
N GLU A 42 -14.26 13.63 -0.68
CA GLU A 42 -15.26 14.64 -0.37
C GLU A 42 -15.87 14.45 1.02
N ASN A 43 -16.40 15.55 1.58
CA ASN A 43 -17.05 15.55 2.91
C ASN A 43 -18.55 15.25 2.87
N GLY A 44 -19.15 15.05 1.69
CA GLY A 44 -20.61 14.92 1.52
C GLY A 44 -21.19 13.57 1.83
N MET A 45 -20.37 12.50 1.89
CA MET A 45 -20.79 11.14 2.13
C MET A 45 -20.36 10.65 3.52
N SER A 46 -21.22 9.84 4.14
CA SER A 46 -20.90 9.16 5.39
C SER A 46 -19.81 8.09 5.17
N PHE A 47 -19.22 7.62 6.26
CA PHE A 47 -18.22 6.55 6.24
C PHE A 47 -18.74 5.27 5.55
N SER A 48 -19.97 4.86 5.91
CA SER A 48 -20.60 3.67 5.33
C SER A 48 -20.92 3.82 3.83
N GLU A 49 -21.40 4.99 3.41
CA GLU A 49 -21.66 5.26 1.99
C GLU A 49 -20.38 5.20 1.17
N LYS A 50 -19.26 5.70 1.70
CA LYS A 50 -17.94 5.60 1.04
C LYS A 50 -17.48 4.15 0.91
N ILE A 51 -17.68 3.32 1.95
CA ILE A 51 -17.36 1.88 1.89
C ILE A 51 -18.14 1.21 0.76
N TYR A 52 -19.47 1.36 0.72
CA TYR A 52 -20.30 0.80 -0.33
C TYR A 52 -19.93 1.33 -1.71
N GLY A 53 -19.66 2.63 -1.81
CA GLY A 53 -19.25 3.27 -3.06
C GLY A 53 -17.94 2.70 -3.60
N ILE A 54 -16.92 2.49 -2.74
CA ILE A 54 -15.63 1.89 -3.13
C ILE A 54 -15.81 0.43 -3.53
N ASN A 55 -16.57 -0.36 -2.76
CA ASN A 55 -16.84 -1.74 -3.09
C ASN A 55 -17.50 -1.84 -4.48
N HIS A 56 -18.58 -1.06 -4.71
CA HIS A 56 -19.27 -1.04 -6.00
C HIS A 56 -18.37 -0.56 -7.15
N TYR A 57 -17.53 0.45 -6.91
CA TYR A 57 -16.59 0.95 -7.91
C TYR A 57 -15.60 -0.13 -8.36
N ILE A 58 -14.98 -0.84 -7.41
CA ILE A 58 -14.03 -1.90 -7.71
C ILE A 58 -14.73 -3.08 -8.40
N GLU A 59 -15.88 -3.49 -7.91
CA GLU A 59 -16.69 -4.55 -8.52
C GLU A 59 -17.07 -4.24 -9.97
N LYS A 60 -17.48 -2.99 -10.24
CA LYS A 60 -17.78 -2.53 -11.61
C LYS A 60 -16.55 -2.66 -12.51
N LEU A 61 -15.38 -2.16 -12.07
CA LEU A 61 -14.14 -2.28 -12.84
C LEU A 61 -13.75 -3.75 -13.10
N CYS A 62 -13.90 -4.61 -12.10
CA CYS A 62 -13.62 -6.05 -12.24
C CYS A 62 -14.55 -6.71 -13.26
N ARG A 63 -15.84 -6.36 -13.28
CA ARG A 63 -16.80 -6.87 -14.27
C ARG A 63 -16.50 -6.38 -15.69
N GLU A 64 -16.13 -5.12 -15.85
CA GLU A 64 -15.83 -4.50 -17.15
C GLU A 64 -14.50 -4.98 -17.72
N GLU A 65 -13.48 -5.07 -16.90
CA GLU A 65 -12.13 -5.37 -17.33
C GLU A 65 -11.74 -6.84 -17.17
N GLN A 66 -12.42 -7.60 -16.31
CA GLN A 66 -12.12 -9.01 -16.02
C GLN A 66 -10.61 -9.24 -15.78
N PRO A 67 -10.00 -8.57 -14.80
CA PRO A 67 -8.58 -8.72 -14.51
C PRO A 67 -8.30 -10.03 -13.76
N ASP A 68 -7.10 -10.60 -13.97
CA ASP A 68 -6.58 -11.69 -13.16
C ASP A 68 -6.05 -11.17 -11.81
N VAL A 69 -5.53 -9.94 -11.80
CA VAL A 69 -4.97 -9.27 -10.62
C VAL A 69 -5.49 -7.85 -10.48
N VAL A 70 -5.95 -7.50 -9.28
CA VAL A 70 -6.32 -6.13 -8.91
C VAL A 70 -5.28 -5.58 -7.93
N LEU A 71 -4.50 -4.62 -8.39
CA LEU A 71 -3.49 -3.94 -7.58
C LEU A 71 -4.01 -2.58 -7.11
N ILE A 72 -3.99 -2.33 -5.81
CA ILE A 72 -4.56 -1.11 -5.23
C ILE A 72 -3.52 -0.37 -4.39
N SER A 73 -3.18 0.85 -4.80
CA SER A 73 -2.41 1.77 -3.97
C SER A 73 -3.33 2.57 -3.07
N VAL A 74 -3.58 2.08 -1.87
CA VAL A 74 -4.47 2.72 -0.89
C VAL A 74 -4.00 4.15 -0.58
N PRO A 75 -4.87 5.17 -0.69
CA PRO A 75 -4.49 6.55 -0.43
C PRO A 75 -4.26 6.84 1.06
N GLY A 76 -3.57 7.92 1.34
CA GLY A 76 -3.29 8.40 2.70
C GLY A 76 -2.22 7.60 3.43
N GLU A 77 -2.06 7.93 4.68
CA GLU A 77 -1.16 7.27 5.62
C GLU A 77 -1.97 6.32 6.53
N THR A 78 -1.33 5.27 7.04
CA THR A 78 -2.01 4.28 7.91
C THR A 78 -2.08 4.73 9.36
N MET A 79 -1.12 5.53 9.80
CA MET A 79 -0.98 6.00 11.18
C MET A 79 -0.61 7.49 11.22
N GLU A 80 -0.74 8.11 12.38
CA GLU A 80 -0.24 9.47 12.58
C GLU A 80 1.29 9.50 12.48
N LEU A 81 1.81 10.57 11.91
CA LEU A 81 3.24 10.78 11.83
C LEU A 81 3.81 11.23 13.18
N SER A 82 3.07 12.10 13.87
CA SER A 82 3.36 12.60 15.20
C SER A 82 2.08 13.09 15.89
N GLN A 83 2.18 13.46 17.16
CA GLN A 83 1.04 14.07 17.88
C GLN A 83 0.52 15.36 17.21
N LYS A 84 1.36 16.06 16.45
CA LYS A 84 1.00 17.30 15.74
C LYS A 84 0.46 17.03 14.33
N HIS A 85 0.95 15.98 13.66
CA HIS A 85 0.60 15.64 12.29
C HIS A 85 -0.17 14.32 12.25
N LYS A 86 -1.48 14.43 12.27
CA LYS A 86 -2.40 13.27 12.29
C LYS A 86 -2.58 12.60 10.93
N LEU A 87 -2.41 13.33 9.81
CA LEU A 87 -2.48 12.82 8.43
C LEU A 87 -3.69 11.93 8.14
N ASP A 88 -4.88 12.40 8.56
CA ASP A 88 -6.15 11.65 8.48
C ASP A 88 -6.17 10.29 9.17
N PHE A 89 -5.08 9.91 9.80
CA PHE A 89 -4.96 8.81 10.75
C PHE A 89 -5.56 7.47 10.27
N GLY A 90 -5.26 7.11 9.02
CA GLY A 90 -5.75 5.87 8.42
C GLY A 90 -7.23 5.88 8.03
N TYR A 91 -7.88 7.04 7.97
CA TYR A 91 -9.29 7.16 7.60
C TYR A 91 -9.58 6.53 6.23
N LEU A 92 -8.81 6.91 5.20
CA LEU A 92 -8.98 6.37 3.85
C LEU A 92 -8.64 4.89 3.77
N ALA A 93 -7.60 4.46 4.48
CA ALA A 93 -7.26 3.04 4.58
C ALA A 93 -8.41 2.24 5.22
N SER A 94 -9.02 2.76 6.29
CA SER A 94 -10.17 2.10 6.94
C SER A 94 -11.36 1.93 5.99
N ILE A 95 -11.64 2.90 5.11
CA ILE A 95 -12.70 2.79 4.11
C ILE A 95 -12.37 1.69 3.11
N VAL A 96 -11.17 1.73 2.53
CA VAL A 96 -10.78 0.79 1.47
C VAL A 96 -10.74 -0.65 1.99
N PHE A 97 -10.10 -0.89 3.14
CA PHE A 97 -10.02 -2.23 3.73
C PHE A 97 -11.36 -2.74 4.31
N SER A 98 -12.31 -1.85 4.61
CA SER A 98 -13.68 -2.24 4.94
C SER A 98 -14.49 -2.60 3.70
N ALA A 99 -14.17 -2.01 2.53
CA ALA A 99 -14.84 -2.30 1.28
C ALA A 99 -14.35 -3.60 0.62
N ILE A 100 -13.06 -3.93 0.78
CA ILE A 100 -12.41 -5.11 0.19
C ILE A 100 -11.40 -5.72 1.15
N LYS A 101 -11.16 -7.02 1.02
CA LYS A 101 -10.07 -7.72 1.70
C LYS A 101 -9.01 -8.11 0.67
N PRO A 102 -7.74 -7.73 0.88
CA PRO A 102 -6.67 -8.14 -0.01
C PRO A 102 -6.23 -9.58 0.29
N ASP A 103 -5.78 -10.31 -0.73
CA ASP A 103 -5.07 -11.58 -0.59
C ASP A 103 -3.64 -11.33 -0.11
N VAL A 104 -3.00 -10.26 -0.60
CA VAL A 104 -1.66 -9.82 -0.15
C VAL A 104 -1.68 -8.34 0.21
N SER A 105 -1.12 -8.02 1.36
CA SER A 105 -1.05 -6.66 1.90
C SER A 105 0.41 -6.22 2.08
N ILE A 106 0.73 -5.05 1.53
CA ILE A 106 2.07 -4.47 1.56
C ILE A 106 2.04 -3.15 2.31
N LEU A 107 2.80 -3.05 3.40
CA LEU A 107 2.96 -1.81 4.13
C LEU A 107 4.21 -1.05 3.68
N ASN A 108 3.99 0.17 3.16
CA ASN A 108 5.10 1.04 2.75
C ASN A 108 5.55 1.89 3.94
N LEU A 109 6.84 1.87 4.21
CA LEU A 109 7.50 2.59 5.28
C LEU A 109 8.42 3.68 4.73
N TYR A 110 8.62 4.75 5.49
CA TYR A 110 9.63 5.77 5.21
C TYR A 110 11.05 5.24 5.49
N ASN A 111 12.07 5.97 5.05
CA ASN A 111 13.46 5.65 5.35
C ASN A 111 13.81 6.02 6.79
N LEU A 112 13.50 5.11 7.71
CA LEU A 112 13.81 5.24 9.13
C LEU A 112 14.44 3.93 9.62
N LYS A 113 15.03 3.96 10.82
CA LYS A 113 15.54 2.75 11.46
C LYS A 113 14.38 2.02 12.14
N TYR A 114 14.13 0.79 11.71
CA TYR A 114 13.08 -0.08 12.26
C TYR A 114 13.68 -1.24 13.05
N THR A 115 12.88 -1.81 13.95
CA THR A 115 13.18 -3.04 14.69
C THR A 115 12.17 -4.13 14.36
N ASP A 116 12.50 -5.37 14.67
CA ASP A 116 11.57 -6.50 14.54
C ASP A 116 10.29 -6.25 15.34
N GLU A 117 10.40 -5.71 16.55
CA GLU A 117 9.27 -5.39 17.41
C GLU A 117 8.34 -4.37 16.75
N PHE A 118 8.90 -3.32 16.12
CA PHE A 118 8.10 -2.34 15.41
C PHE A 118 7.31 -2.97 14.28
N LEU A 119 7.90 -3.88 13.49
CA LEU A 119 7.19 -4.54 12.40
C LEU A 119 6.04 -5.41 12.93
N GLU A 120 6.23 -6.12 14.05
CA GLU A 120 5.16 -6.92 14.67
C GLU A 120 4.06 -6.03 15.28
N GLU A 121 4.41 -4.88 15.85
CA GLU A 121 3.44 -3.88 16.28
C GLU A 121 2.62 -3.35 15.10
N GLN A 122 3.25 -3.08 13.95
CA GLN A 122 2.54 -2.64 12.74
C GLN A 122 1.59 -3.72 12.21
N LYS A 123 1.96 -5.00 12.22
CA LYS A 123 1.05 -6.10 11.89
C LYS A 123 -0.17 -6.11 12.80
N SER A 124 0.06 -6.02 14.11
CA SER A 124 -1.02 -5.98 15.11
C SER A 124 -1.91 -4.75 14.91
N TYR A 125 -1.32 -3.58 14.71
CA TYR A 125 -2.05 -2.34 14.45
C TYR A 125 -2.95 -2.45 13.21
N CYS A 126 -2.38 -2.89 12.08
CA CYS A 126 -3.13 -3.04 10.83
C CYS A 126 -4.25 -4.08 10.96
N LYS A 127 -3.97 -5.21 11.63
CA LYS A 127 -4.97 -6.25 11.91
C LYS A 127 -6.19 -5.70 12.64
N TYR A 128 -5.98 -4.99 13.74
CA TYR A 128 -7.08 -4.48 14.56
C TYR A 128 -7.73 -3.23 14.00
N ARG A 129 -6.97 -2.41 13.27
CA ARG A 129 -7.47 -1.15 12.71
C ARG A 129 -8.17 -1.33 11.36
N PHE A 130 -7.62 -2.17 10.50
CA PHE A 130 -8.05 -2.32 9.10
C PHE A 130 -8.57 -3.71 8.76
N GLY A 131 -8.40 -4.69 9.64
CA GLY A 131 -8.76 -6.09 9.37
C GLY A 131 -7.84 -6.79 8.36
N ALA A 132 -6.67 -6.21 8.06
CA ALA A 132 -5.66 -6.76 7.17
C ALA A 132 -4.29 -6.77 7.88
N VAL A 133 -3.53 -7.84 7.70
CA VAL A 133 -2.17 -7.98 8.24
C VAL A 133 -1.18 -7.75 7.11
N PRO A 134 -0.21 -6.84 7.25
CA PRO A 134 0.84 -6.74 6.25
C PRO A 134 1.64 -8.04 6.12
N ASP A 135 1.65 -8.60 4.92
CA ASP A 135 2.46 -9.76 4.56
C ASP A 135 3.89 -9.34 4.29
N LEU A 136 4.05 -8.17 3.67
CA LEU A 136 5.33 -7.60 3.27
C LEU A 136 5.48 -6.16 3.75
N PHE A 137 6.72 -5.80 4.08
CA PHE A 137 7.11 -4.43 4.37
C PHE A 137 8.07 -3.93 3.30
N TYR A 138 7.85 -2.71 2.84
CA TYR A 138 8.69 -2.04 1.87
C TYR A 138 9.15 -0.69 2.41
N ALA A 139 10.45 -0.46 2.50
CA ALA A 139 11.02 0.83 2.88
C ALA A 139 11.43 1.62 1.63
N THR A 140 10.94 2.86 1.53
CA THR A 140 11.34 3.78 0.46
C THR A 140 12.65 4.47 0.83
N TYR A 141 13.38 5.02 -0.16
CA TYR A 141 14.49 5.94 0.11
C TYR A 141 14.03 7.31 0.62
N THR A 142 12.73 7.58 0.64
CA THR A 142 12.19 8.83 1.15
C THR A 142 12.13 8.79 2.67
N GLY A 143 12.89 9.66 3.31
CA GLY A 143 12.79 9.92 4.74
C GLY A 143 11.94 11.15 5.04
N ILE A 144 11.57 11.31 6.29
CA ILE A 144 10.80 12.43 6.81
C ILE A 144 11.51 13.03 8.02
N VAL A 145 11.48 14.35 8.11
CA VAL A 145 11.94 15.10 9.27
C VAL A 145 10.83 16.05 9.70
N GLU A 146 10.47 15.99 10.97
CA GLU A 146 9.59 16.98 11.59
C GLU A 146 10.44 18.17 12.06
N SER A 147 10.15 19.36 11.52
CA SER A 147 10.81 20.58 12.00
C SER A 147 10.26 20.98 13.36
N SER A 148 11.14 21.24 14.32
CA SER A 148 10.79 21.72 15.66
C SER A 148 10.47 23.22 15.74
N LEU A 149 10.55 23.95 14.62
CA LEU A 149 10.23 25.37 14.55
C LEU A 149 8.72 25.59 14.70
N GLN A 150 8.31 26.79 15.11
CA GLN A 150 6.94 27.16 15.54
C GLN A 150 5.80 26.78 14.58
N GLU A 151 6.12 26.53 13.32
CA GLU A 151 5.22 25.91 12.35
C GLU A 151 5.74 24.49 12.10
N ALA A 152 4.93 23.49 12.45
CA ALA A 152 5.27 22.09 12.26
C ALA A 152 5.26 21.77 10.76
N TRP A 153 6.44 21.67 10.17
CA TRP A 153 6.64 21.32 8.76
C TRP A 153 7.08 19.87 8.66
N ILE A 154 6.48 19.15 7.74
CA ILE A 154 6.99 17.84 7.31
C ILE A 154 7.92 18.10 6.13
N GLN A 155 9.19 17.79 6.28
CA GLN A 155 10.14 17.81 5.18
C GLN A 155 10.42 16.38 4.73
N TYR A 156 10.32 16.17 3.43
CA TYR A 156 10.71 14.92 2.80
C TYR A 156 12.13 15.06 2.26
N TYR A 157 12.96 14.07 2.50
CA TYR A 157 14.30 13.99 1.91
C TYR A 157 14.50 12.62 1.25
N HIS A 158 15.40 12.58 0.28
CA HIS A 158 15.82 11.32 -0.34
C HIS A 158 17.12 10.88 0.35
N GLY A 159 17.10 9.69 0.96
CA GLY A 159 18.26 9.12 1.64
C GLY A 159 19.01 8.17 0.72
N ASP A 160 20.34 8.09 0.92
CA ASP A 160 21.21 7.25 0.08
C ASP A 160 21.23 5.77 0.52
N LYS A 161 20.77 5.46 1.74
CA LYS A 161 20.78 4.11 2.32
C LYS A 161 19.55 3.83 3.16
N ILE A 162 19.07 2.60 3.06
CA ILE A 162 18.11 2.02 4.02
C ILE A 162 18.93 1.25 5.06
N TYR A 163 18.55 1.34 6.32
CA TYR A 163 19.22 0.63 7.42
C TYR A 163 19.10 -0.87 7.27
N ASP A 164 20.25 -1.56 7.17
CA ASP A 164 20.39 -2.90 6.59
C ASP A 164 19.97 -4.10 7.46
N ASP A 165 19.82 -3.92 8.79
CA ASP A 165 19.70 -5.07 9.70
C ASP A 165 18.44 -5.95 9.42
N LEU A 166 17.36 -5.35 8.91
CA LEU A 166 16.13 -6.08 8.60
C LEU A 166 16.05 -6.56 7.14
N LEU A 167 16.79 -5.92 6.24
CA LEU A 167 16.87 -6.34 4.83
C LEU A 167 17.50 -7.73 4.72
N THR A 168 18.56 -8.00 5.49
CA THR A 168 19.28 -9.29 5.50
C THR A 168 18.42 -10.46 5.98
N LYS A 169 17.30 -10.18 6.67
CA LYS A 169 16.37 -11.19 7.18
C LYS A 169 15.16 -11.42 6.27
N ASN A 170 15.10 -10.82 5.09
CA ASN A 170 13.94 -10.82 4.18
C ASN A 170 12.62 -10.36 4.83
N LYS A 171 12.71 -9.53 5.88
CA LYS A 171 11.55 -8.95 6.55
C LYS A 171 11.14 -7.60 6.01
N LEU A 172 12.10 -6.88 5.43
CA LEU A 172 11.94 -5.56 4.86
C LEU A 172 12.56 -5.54 3.47
N PHE A 173 11.82 -5.09 2.48
CA PHE A 173 12.27 -4.92 1.10
C PHE A 173 12.57 -3.46 0.79
N ASN A 174 13.42 -3.23 -0.18
CA ASN A 174 13.80 -1.89 -0.63
C ASN A 174 13.61 -1.71 -2.15
N GLU A 175 14.01 -0.55 -2.68
CA GLU A 175 13.87 -0.25 -4.10
C GLU A 175 14.72 -1.18 -5.00
N ALA A 176 15.88 -1.62 -4.53
CA ALA A 176 16.71 -2.57 -5.28
C ALA A 176 16.00 -3.94 -5.42
N ASP A 177 15.36 -4.42 -4.34
CA ASP A 177 14.60 -5.68 -4.36
C ASP A 177 13.39 -5.59 -5.31
N VAL A 178 12.76 -4.43 -5.38
CA VAL A 178 11.67 -4.16 -6.34
C VAL A 178 12.20 -4.13 -7.78
N MET A 179 13.36 -3.51 -8.00
CA MET A 179 13.93 -3.37 -9.36
C MET A 179 14.49 -4.67 -9.91
N ASN A 180 15.07 -5.52 -9.06
CA ASN A 180 15.67 -6.80 -9.47
C ASN A 180 14.66 -7.97 -9.53
N GLY A 181 13.39 -7.74 -9.16
CA GLY A 181 12.31 -8.72 -9.24
C GLY A 181 12.10 -9.56 -7.98
N LEU A 182 12.99 -9.52 -7.00
CA LEU A 182 12.88 -10.32 -5.76
C LEU A 182 11.57 -10.01 -5.00
N PHE A 183 11.16 -8.75 -5.00
CA PHE A 183 9.91 -8.35 -4.35
C PHE A 183 8.68 -8.94 -5.05
N PHE A 184 8.68 -8.98 -6.38
CA PHE A 184 7.61 -9.60 -7.17
C PHE A 184 7.56 -11.12 -6.96
N GLU A 185 8.71 -11.80 -6.97
CA GLU A 185 8.79 -13.24 -6.68
C GLU A 185 8.16 -13.55 -5.32
N ARG A 186 8.46 -12.73 -4.29
CA ARG A 186 7.89 -12.94 -2.96
C ARG A 186 6.37 -12.71 -2.92
N VAL A 187 5.85 -11.73 -3.65
CA VAL A 187 4.40 -11.52 -3.80
C VAL A 187 3.74 -12.73 -4.45
N MET A 188 4.37 -13.30 -5.49
CA MET A 188 3.86 -14.48 -6.18
C MET A 188 3.84 -15.73 -5.28
N GLU A 189 4.90 -15.96 -4.52
CA GLU A 189 4.96 -17.07 -3.55
C GLU A 189 3.77 -17.01 -2.56
N ILE A 190 3.48 -15.83 -2.00
CA ILE A 190 2.38 -15.65 -1.06
C ILE A 190 1.03 -15.91 -1.75
N LEU A 191 0.82 -15.40 -2.97
CA LEU A 191 -0.41 -15.64 -3.73
C LEU A 191 -0.62 -17.13 -4.05
N GLU A 192 0.45 -17.86 -4.38
CA GLU A 192 0.41 -19.31 -4.62
C GLU A 192 0.09 -20.10 -3.34
N GLU A 193 0.64 -19.69 -2.19
CA GLU A 193 0.29 -20.27 -0.89
C GLU A 193 -1.20 -20.12 -0.57
N TYR A 194 -1.80 -18.95 -0.81
CA TYR A 194 -3.24 -18.71 -0.62
C TYR A 194 -4.09 -19.52 -1.62
N GLY A 195 -3.71 -19.55 -2.89
CA GLY A 195 -4.44 -20.32 -3.92
C GLY A 195 -4.44 -21.82 -3.67
N SER A 196 -3.43 -22.35 -2.96
CA SER A 196 -3.37 -23.78 -2.60
C SER A 196 -4.29 -24.15 -1.42
N LEU A 197 -4.73 -23.17 -0.60
CA LEU A 197 -5.60 -23.39 0.55
C LEU A 197 -7.11 -23.45 0.17
N ASP A 198 -7.49 -22.84 -0.95
CA ASP A 198 -8.89 -22.80 -1.40
C ASP A 198 -9.37 -24.14 -2.02
N PHE A 199 -8.50 -25.13 -2.14
CA PHE A 199 -8.82 -26.48 -2.66
C PHE A 199 -8.84 -27.57 -1.58
N MET A 200 -8.77 -27.21 -0.28
CA MET A 200 -8.96 -28.13 0.84
C MET A 200 -10.30 -27.91 1.52
#